data_100d67170230bb8504f2cdb389e45e57
#
_entry.id   100d67170230bb8504f2cdb389e45e57
#
_cell.length_a   1.000
_cell.length_b   1.000
_cell.length_c   1.000
_cell.angle_alpha   90.00
_cell.angle_beta   90.00
_cell.angle_gamma   90.00
#
_symmetry.space_group_name_H-M   'P 1'
#
loop_
_entity.id
_entity.type
_entity.pdbx_description
1 polymer ?
#
loop_
_entity_poly.entity_id
_entity_poly.type
_entity_poly.pdbx_seq_one_letter_code
_entity_poly.pdbx_strand_id
1 'polypeptide(L)'
;MVERIDYQIEKYSFAEVNETPRIAQQWAEVLKECRQVRAGSIERLRIALLNVDYVTSFELPFRLLLVRTPQLIAELRDELQLSQKSAVFNGKRFGCVYSVKSDLSKLPDEFQYRLSTRIRREVSSGETAEPYREIAREIKMPRERLKKALENGLAVTALDGLFWFGMQRIAADVAVLRKKGMRIVTSEVQAWDSFTATLRPVPVYHGV
;
A
#
# COMPACT_ATOMS: atom_id res chain seq x y z
N MET A 1 1.95 -27.60 1.13
CA MET A 1 1.17 -26.65 0.30
C MET A 1 1.66 -25.27 0.66
N VAL A 2 2.07 -24.44 -0.31
CA VAL A 2 2.51 -23.08 0.01
C VAL A 2 1.26 -22.26 0.38
N GLU A 3 1.32 -21.53 1.49
CA GLU A 3 0.20 -20.72 1.96
C GLU A 3 -0.10 -19.60 0.94
N ARG A 4 -1.38 -19.36 0.68
CA ARG A 4 -1.86 -18.32 -0.22
C ARG A 4 -2.61 -17.26 0.56
N ILE A 5 -2.32 -15.99 0.27
CA ILE A 5 -3.03 -14.84 0.81
C ILE A 5 -3.63 -14.04 -0.33
N ASP A 6 -4.93 -13.76 -0.24
CA ASP A 6 -5.64 -12.89 -1.17
C ASP A 6 -6.06 -11.61 -0.47
N TYR A 7 -5.63 -10.46 -1.02
CA TYR A 7 -6.08 -9.15 -0.56
C TYR A 7 -7.12 -8.61 -1.53
N GLN A 8 -8.32 -8.35 -1.03
CA GLN A 8 -9.39 -7.74 -1.79
C GLN A 8 -9.64 -6.32 -1.28
N ILE A 9 -9.31 -5.34 -2.12
CA ILE A 9 -9.61 -3.94 -1.88
C ILE A 9 -10.83 -3.58 -2.70
N GLU A 10 -11.95 -3.33 -2.03
CA GLU A 10 -13.19 -2.95 -2.70
C GLU A 10 -13.11 -1.48 -3.14
N LYS A 11 -13.61 -1.15 -4.34
CA LYS A 11 -13.51 0.18 -4.96
C LYS A 11 -14.01 1.30 -4.05
N TYR A 12 -15.04 1.07 -3.27
CA TYR A 12 -15.61 2.04 -2.34
C TYR A 12 -14.91 2.07 -0.97
N SER A 13 -13.92 1.23 -0.75
CA SER A 13 -13.14 1.17 0.50
C SER A 13 -12.04 2.21 0.57
N PHE A 14 -11.70 2.82 -0.56
CA PHE A 14 -10.69 3.86 -0.64
C PHE A 14 -11.11 4.94 -1.64
N ALA A 15 -11.25 6.16 -1.17
CA ALA A 15 -11.52 7.32 -2.00
C ALA A 15 -10.96 8.59 -1.37
N GLU A 16 -10.49 9.52 -2.18
CA GLU A 16 -10.24 10.88 -1.73
C GLU A 16 -11.58 11.58 -1.46
N VAL A 17 -11.69 12.28 -0.33
CA VAL A 17 -12.97 12.90 0.09
C VAL A 17 -13.46 13.94 -0.91
N ASN A 18 -12.55 14.69 -1.51
CA ASN A 18 -12.82 15.76 -2.48
C ASN A 18 -12.46 15.33 -3.92
N GLU A 19 -12.46 14.03 -4.22
CA GLU A 19 -12.13 13.54 -5.56
C GLU A 19 -13.11 14.09 -6.59
N THR A 20 -12.58 14.79 -7.59
CA THR A 20 -13.39 15.29 -8.68
C THR A 20 -13.84 14.16 -9.60
N PRO A 21 -14.99 14.31 -10.33
CA PRO A 21 -15.42 13.32 -11.31
C PRO A 21 -14.35 13.00 -12.36
N ARG A 22 -13.56 14.00 -12.75
CA ARG A 22 -12.44 13.85 -13.70
C ARG A 22 -11.36 12.91 -13.14
N ILE A 23 -10.88 13.15 -11.92
CA ILE A 23 -9.87 12.30 -11.27
C ILE A 23 -10.41 10.88 -11.08
N ALA A 24 -11.66 10.74 -10.65
CA ALA A 24 -12.30 9.42 -10.49
C ALA A 24 -12.36 8.66 -11.81
N GLN A 25 -12.68 9.33 -12.91
CA GLN A 25 -12.69 8.74 -14.26
C GLN A 25 -11.28 8.31 -14.67
N GLN A 26 -10.28 9.20 -14.53
CA GLN A 26 -8.87 8.89 -14.86
C GLN A 26 -8.40 7.64 -14.10
N TRP A 27 -8.70 7.53 -12.81
CA TRP A 27 -8.37 6.34 -12.04
C TRP A 27 -9.10 5.09 -12.52
N ALA A 28 -10.37 5.21 -12.92
CA ALA A 28 -11.11 4.08 -13.46
C ALA A 28 -10.49 3.54 -14.76
N GLU A 29 -10.06 4.45 -15.64
CA GLU A 29 -9.37 4.12 -16.89
C GLU A 29 -8.00 3.48 -16.63
N VAL A 30 -7.18 4.04 -15.74
CA VAL A 30 -5.89 3.48 -15.31
C VAL A 30 -6.06 2.05 -14.77
N LEU A 31 -7.01 1.84 -13.86
CA LEU A 31 -7.25 0.52 -13.30
C LEU A 31 -7.70 -0.50 -14.34
N LYS A 32 -8.50 -0.06 -15.31
CA LYS A 32 -8.94 -0.90 -16.44
C LYS A 32 -7.74 -1.26 -17.33
N GLU A 33 -6.95 -0.29 -17.74
CA GLU A 33 -5.76 -0.49 -18.57
C GLU A 33 -4.76 -1.42 -17.89
N CYS A 34 -4.42 -1.16 -16.62
CA CYS A 34 -3.50 -2.00 -15.85
C CYS A 34 -3.92 -3.49 -15.85
N ARG A 35 -5.24 -3.77 -15.77
CA ARG A 35 -5.75 -5.14 -15.83
C ARG A 35 -5.69 -5.73 -17.24
N GLN A 36 -6.01 -4.92 -18.25
CA GLN A 36 -6.00 -5.37 -19.65
C GLN A 36 -4.59 -5.77 -20.10
N VAL A 37 -3.58 -4.96 -19.77
CA VAL A 37 -2.19 -5.26 -20.16
C VAL A 37 -1.46 -6.13 -19.14
N ARG A 38 -2.12 -6.54 -18.05
CA ARG A 38 -1.52 -7.31 -16.94
C ARG A 38 -0.28 -6.62 -16.38
N ALA A 39 -0.37 -5.32 -16.13
CA ALA A 39 0.73 -4.47 -15.75
C ALA A 39 1.44 -4.94 -14.46
N GLY A 40 2.75 -5.05 -14.50
CA GLY A 40 3.60 -5.22 -13.31
C GLY A 40 3.68 -3.93 -12.48
N SER A 41 4.33 -3.97 -11.33
CA SER A 41 4.31 -2.85 -10.37
C SER A 41 4.82 -1.54 -10.95
N ILE A 42 5.95 -1.54 -11.66
CA ILE A 42 6.51 -0.32 -12.26
C ILE A 42 5.63 0.21 -13.39
N GLU A 43 5.05 -0.68 -14.19
CA GLU A 43 4.19 -0.31 -15.29
C GLU A 43 2.85 0.26 -14.81
N ARG A 44 2.27 -0.27 -13.74
CA ARG A 44 1.08 0.33 -13.09
C ARG A 44 1.34 1.77 -12.66
N LEU A 45 2.49 2.02 -12.06
CA LEU A 45 2.87 3.36 -11.65
C LEU A 45 3.08 4.28 -12.84
N ARG A 46 3.73 3.80 -13.90
CA ARG A 46 3.94 4.54 -15.15
C ARG A 46 2.60 4.95 -15.78
N ILE A 47 1.68 4.00 -15.94
CA ILE A 47 0.34 4.24 -16.49
C ILE A 47 -0.39 5.29 -15.64
N ALA A 48 -0.36 5.18 -14.32
CA ALA A 48 -1.00 6.15 -13.45
C ALA A 48 -0.40 7.56 -13.60
N LEU A 49 0.93 7.69 -13.55
CA LEU A 49 1.62 8.99 -13.67
C LEU A 49 1.37 9.67 -15.01
N LEU A 50 1.20 8.90 -16.09
CA LEU A 50 0.93 9.44 -17.42
C LEU A 50 -0.55 9.80 -17.65
N ASN A 51 -1.48 9.21 -16.93
CA ASN A 51 -2.91 9.34 -17.22
C ASN A 51 -3.70 10.08 -16.15
N VAL A 52 -3.25 10.13 -14.90
CA VAL A 52 -3.91 10.89 -13.83
C VAL A 52 -3.25 12.26 -13.70
N ASP A 53 -4.03 13.29 -13.45
CA ASP A 53 -3.53 14.67 -13.32
C ASP A 53 -2.47 14.78 -12.20
N TYR A 54 -2.67 14.06 -11.09
CA TYR A 54 -1.70 13.88 -10.02
C TYR A 54 -1.93 12.56 -9.30
N VAL A 55 -0.91 12.04 -8.69
CA VAL A 55 -0.99 10.87 -7.81
C VAL A 55 -0.36 11.16 -6.47
N THR A 56 -0.83 10.52 -5.41
CA THR A 56 -0.26 10.68 -4.07
C THR A 56 0.44 9.41 -3.61
N SER A 57 1.50 9.57 -2.85
CA SER A 57 2.20 8.42 -2.23
C SER A 57 1.29 7.62 -1.28
N PHE A 58 0.21 8.26 -0.78
CA PHE A 58 -0.75 7.61 0.08
C PHE A 58 -1.70 6.68 -0.68
N GLU A 59 -2.20 7.10 -1.86
CA GLU A 59 -3.19 6.32 -2.61
C GLU A 59 -2.61 5.19 -3.45
N LEU A 60 -1.37 5.35 -3.93
CA LEU A 60 -0.73 4.37 -4.81
C LEU A 60 -0.73 2.93 -4.27
N PRO A 61 -0.39 2.68 -2.98
CA PRO A 61 -0.46 1.34 -2.42
C PRO A 61 -1.86 0.74 -2.43
N PHE A 62 -2.89 1.56 -2.17
CA PHE A 62 -4.28 1.09 -2.11
C PHE A 62 -4.89 0.89 -3.50
N ARG A 63 -4.69 1.84 -4.41
CA ARG A 63 -5.28 1.77 -5.76
C ARG A 63 -4.58 0.75 -6.65
N LEU A 64 -3.26 0.65 -6.55
CA LEU A 64 -2.43 -0.15 -7.45
C LEU A 64 -1.74 -1.35 -6.78
N LEU A 65 -2.02 -1.62 -5.51
CA LEU A 65 -1.35 -2.67 -4.73
C LEU A 65 0.19 -2.55 -4.76
N LEU A 66 0.69 -1.30 -4.70
CA LEU A 66 2.12 -1.03 -4.74
C LEU A 66 2.70 -1.03 -3.34
N VAL A 67 3.63 -1.93 -3.09
CA VAL A 67 4.59 -1.85 -1.99
C VAL A 67 5.89 -1.25 -2.53
N ARG A 68 6.69 -0.61 -1.68
CA ARG A 68 7.96 0.05 -2.08
C ARG A 68 7.76 1.24 -3.03
N THR A 69 6.65 1.96 -2.90
CA THR A 69 6.35 3.14 -3.71
C THR A 69 7.52 4.12 -3.86
N PRO A 70 8.30 4.46 -2.80
CA PRO A 70 9.44 5.37 -2.96
C PRO A 70 10.51 4.88 -3.94
N GLN A 71 10.79 3.57 -3.98
CA GLN A 71 11.75 3.00 -4.93
C GLN A 71 11.23 3.09 -6.37
N LEU A 72 9.97 2.71 -6.59
CA LEU A 72 9.34 2.79 -7.91
C LEU A 72 9.27 4.24 -8.43
N ILE A 73 8.98 5.20 -7.56
CA ILE A 73 9.02 6.64 -7.92
C ILE A 73 10.43 7.07 -8.29
N ALA A 74 11.46 6.62 -7.56
CA ALA A 74 12.85 6.96 -7.87
C ALA A 74 13.27 6.45 -9.25
N GLU A 75 12.84 5.24 -9.64
CA GLU A 75 13.12 4.65 -10.95
C GLU A 75 12.52 5.46 -12.11
N LEU A 76 11.31 6.03 -11.92
CA LEU A 76 10.60 6.76 -12.98
C LEU A 76 10.85 8.28 -12.96
N ARG A 77 11.47 8.80 -11.91
CA ARG A 77 11.59 10.25 -11.67
C ARG A 77 12.21 10.99 -12.82
N ASP A 78 13.40 10.55 -13.24
CA ASP A 78 14.19 11.25 -14.27
C ASP A 78 13.61 11.00 -15.65
N GLU A 79 13.14 9.80 -15.92
CA GLU A 79 12.51 9.44 -17.19
C GLU A 79 11.26 10.27 -17.47
N LEU A 80 10.40 10.42 -16.47
CA LEU A 80 9.12 11.13 -16.60
C LEU A 80 9.20 12.61 -16.17
N GLN A 81 10.36 13.09 -15.73
CA GLN A 81 10.55 14.46 -15.22
C GLN A 81 9.51 14.83 -14.15
N LEU A 82 9.35 13.95 -13.15
CA LEU A 82 8.32 14.07 -12.13
C LEU A 82 8.48 15.32 -11.26
N SER A 83 7.46 16.15 -11.23
CA SER A 83 7.28 17.18 -10.21
C SER A 83 6.81 16.56 -8.91
N GLN A 84 7.30 17.09 -7.79
CA GLN A 84 6.98 16.58 -6.46
C GLN A 84 6.68 17.71 -5.49
N LYS A 85 5.65 17.53 -4.66
CA LYS A 85 5.28 18.41 -3.55
C LYS A 85 5.01 17.58 -2.30
N SER A 86 5.55 17.99 -1.15
CA SER A 86 5.18 17.40 0.15
C SER A 86 3.74 17.71 0.49
N ALA A 87 3.02 16.78 1.11
CA ALA A 87 1.63 16.96 1.46
C ALA A 87 1.29 16.37 2.84
N VAL A 88 0.17 16.83 3.37
CA VAL A 88 -0.48 16.29 4.59
C VAL A 88 -1.58 15.33 4.15
N PHE A 89 -1.63 14.17 4.79
CA PHE A 89 -2.66 13.16 4.55
C PHE A 89 -3.40 12.85 5.84
N ASN A 90 -4.70 13.07 5.85
CA ASN A 90 -5.55 12.85 7.03
C ASN A 90 -4.96 13.49 8.31
N GLY A 91 -4.52 14.75 8.20
CA GLY A 91 -3.94 15.51 9.31
C GLY A 91 -2.50 15.12 9.69
N LYS A 92 -1.87 14.20 8.97
CA LYS A 92 -0.48 13.77 9.23
C LYS A 92 0.44 14.20 8.11
N ARG A 93 1.53 14.88 8.46
CA ARG A 93 2.55 15.30 7.50
C ARG A 93 3.44 14.13 7.12
N PHE A 94 3.10 13.44 6.06
CA PHE A 94 3.95 12.40 5.47
C PHE A 94 3.60 12.19 3.99
N GLY A 95 4.61 11.86 3.19
CA GLY A 95 4.43 11.56 1.78
C GLY A 95 4.42 12.78 0.86
N CYS A 96 4.10 12.53 -0.38
CA CYS A 96 4.19 13.50 -1.48
C CYS A 96 3.07 13.32 -2.49
N VAL A 97 2.82 14.42 -3.23
CA VAL A 97 2.06 14.43 -4.47
C VAL A 97 3.05 14.44 -5.62
N TYR A 98 2.76 13.72 -6.67
CA TYR A 98 3.56 13.62 -7.88
C TYR A 98 2.71 13.93 -9.11
N SER A 99 3.28 14.60 -10.09
CA SER A 99 2.65 14.82 -11.40
C SER A 99 3.70 14.97 -12.49
N VAL A 100 3.31 14.55 -13.69
CA VAL A 100 4.01 14.85 -14.94
C VAL A 100 3.40 16.10 -15.60
N LYS A 101 2.10 16.33 -15.38
CA LYS A 101 1.27 17.27 -16.16
C LYS A 101 0.83 18.51 -15.40
N SER A 102 0.57 18.36 -14.10
CA SER A 102 -0.09 19.39 -13.31
C SER A 102 0.89 20.32 -12.62
N ASP A 103 0.53 21.59 -12.55
CA ASP A 103 1.18 22.55 -11.69
C ASP A 103 0.81 22.25 -10.23
N LEU A 104 1.74 21.67 -9.51
CA LEU A 104 1.53 21.23 -8.12
C LEU A 104 1.27 22.41 -7.15
N SER A 105 1.63 23.64 -7.52
CA SER A 105 1.37 24.82 -6.68
C SER A 105 -0.14 25.10 -6.52
N LYS A 106 -0.95 24.65 -7.48
CA LYS A 106 -2.40 24.80 -7.49
C LYS A 106 -3.15 23.72 -6.74
N LEU A 107 -2.45 22.65 -6.34
CA LEU A 107 -3.06 21.57 -5.58
C LEU A 107 -3.07 21.91 -4.08
N PRO A 108 -4.06 21.40 -3.32
CA PRO A 108 -4.10 21.59 -1.88
C PRO A 108 -2.85 21.02 -1.19
N ASP A 109 -2.53 21.53 -0.01
CA ASP A 109 -1.45 21.01 0.83
C ASP A 109 -1.91 19.82 1.67
N GLU A 110 -3.23 19.65 1.83
CA GLU A 110 -3.84 18.57 2.59
C GLU A 110 -4.81 17.79 1.74
N PHE A 111 -4.71 16.46 1.86
CA PHE A 111 -5.59 15.48 1.23
C PHE A 111 -6.27 14.63 2.30
N GLN A 112 -7.54 14.38 2.13
CA GLN A 112 -8.31 13.51 3.01
C GLN A 112 -8.80 12.28 2.26
N TYR A 113 -8.49 11.11 2.80
CA TYR A 113 -8.92 9.83 2.25
C TYR A 113 -9.84 9.11 3.22
N ARG A 114 -10.89 8.53 2.67
CA ARG A 114 -11.74 7.58 3.39
C ARG A 114 -11.11 6.20 3.26
N LEU A 115 -10.75 5.64 4.40
CA LEU A 115 -10.31 4.26 4.52
C LEU A 115 -11.45 3.45 5.08
N SER A 116 -12.01 2.56 4.27
CA SER A 116 -13.04 1.65 4.73
C SER A 116 -12.39 0.46 5.47
N THR A 117 -13.14 -0.13 6.37
CA THR A 117 -12.79 -1.39 7.04
C THR A 117 -12.97 -2.62 6.14
N ARG A 118 -13.27 -2.44 4.85
CA ARG A 118 -13.66 -3.49 3.91
C ARG A 118 -12.54 -4.07 3.08
N ILE A 119 -11.29 -3.83 3.46
CA ILE A 119 -10.17 -4.61 2.92
C ILE A 119 -10.29 -6.01 3.52
N ARG A 120 -10.43 -7.01 2.67
CA ARG A 120 -10.46 -8.42 3.06
C ARG A 120 -9.08 -9.03 2.85
N ARG A 121 -8.67 -9.83 3.82
CA ARG A 121 -7.51 -10.71 3.76
C ARG A 121 -8.03 -12.13 3.93
N GLU A 122 -7.84 -12.92 2.92
CA GLU A 122 -8.25 -14.31 2.90
C GLU A 122 -6.99 -15.17 2.78
N VAL A 123 -6.81 -16.08 3.70
CA VAL A 123 -5.69 -17.02 3.71
C VAL A 123 -6.22 -18.42 3.46
N SER A 124 -5.49 -19.22 2.72
CA SER A 124 -5.85 -20.61 2.44
C SER A 124 -6.04 -21.46 3.70
N SER A 125 -5.43 -21.06 4.83
CA SER A 125 -5.61 -21.66 6.15
C SER A 125 -6.89 -21.22 6.88
N GLY A 126 -7.64 -20.24 6.35
CA GLY A 126 -8.85 -19.70 6.97
C GLY A 126 -8.63 -18.53 7.93
N GLU A 127 -7.40 -18.03 8.05
CA GLU A 127 -7.11 -16.84 8.88
C GLU A 127 -7.76 -15.58 8.29
N THR A 128 -8.25 -14.72 9.18
CA THR A 128 -8.92 -13.46 8.81
C THR A 128 -8.06 -12.25 9.17
N ALA A 129 -8.53 -11.05 8.81
CA ALA A 129 -7.90 -9.80 9.18
C ALA A 129 -8.24 -9.33 10.62
N GLU A 130 -9.16 -9.98 11.31
CA GLU A 130 -9.66 -9.47 12.61
C GLU A 130 -8.57 -9.34 13.69
N PRO A 131 -7.65 -10.31 13.90
CA PRO A 131 -6.58 -10.13 14.87
C PRO A 131 -5.70 -8.90 14.62
N TYR A 132 -5.46 -8.56 13.34
CA TYR A 132 -4.70 -7.35 12.96
C TYR A 132 -5.46 -6.07 13.30
N ARG A 133 -6.79 -6.07 13.08
CA ARG A 133 -7.67 -4.92 13.40
C ARG A 133 -7.77 -4.68 14.89
N GLU A 134 -7.87 -5.74 15.69
CA GLU A 134 -7.88 -5.65 17.16
C GLU A 134 -6.61 -4.99 17.67
N ILE A 135 -5.45 -5.47 17.25
CA ILE A 135 -4.15 -4.86 17.59
C ILE A 135 -4.12 -3.39 17.18
N ALA A 136 -4.64 -3.05 15.99
CA ALA A 136 -4.65 -1.68 15.49
C ALA A 136 -5.57 -0.75 16.29
N ARG A 137 -6.65 -1.27 16.89
CA ARG A 137 -7.56 -0.50 17.78
C ARG A 137 -6.91 -0.22 19.14
N GLU A 138 -6.21 -1.20 19.68
CA GLU A 138 -5.61 -1.13 21.03
C GLU A 138 -4.31 -0.33 21.05
N ILE A 139 -3.48 -0.46 20.02
CA ILE A 139 -2.13 0.08 20.00
C ILE A 139 -2.03 1.23 18.98
N LYS A 140 -1.55 2.40 19.42
CA LYS A 140 -1.43 3.59 18.55
C LYS A 140 -0.19 3.57 17.65
N MET A 141 0.94 3.12 18.18
CA MET A 141 2.24 3.18 17.48
C MET A 141 2.41 2.05 16.48
N PRO A 142 2.66 2.32 15.18
CA PRO A 142 2.78 1.29 14.15
C PRO A 142 3.78 0.17 14.48
N ARG A 143 4.98 0.53 14.97
CA ARG A 143 6.00 -0.47 15.33
C ARG A 143 5.59 -1.37 16.48
N GLU A 144 4.88 -0.83 17.47
CA GLU A 144 4.36 -1.64 18.58
C GLU A 144 3.22 -2.55 18.13
N ARG A 145 2.42 -2.13 17.13
CA ARG A 145 1.44 -3.01 16.45
C ARG A 145 2.13 -4.20 15.80
N LEU A 146 3.18 -3.94 15.02
CA LEU A 146 3.97 -4.99 14.38
C LEU A 146 4.57 -5.95 15.42
N LYS A 147 5.20 -5.38 16.47
CA LYS A 147 5.77 -6.17 17.56
C LYS A 147 4.71 -7.08 18.18
N LYS A 148 3.57 -6.53 18.56
CA LYS A 148 2.46 -7.28 19.17
C LYS A 148 1.92 -8.38 18.25
N ALA A 149 1.78 -8.09 16.96
CA ALA A 149 1.34 -9.09 15.98
C ALA A 149 2.30 -10.29 15.91
N LEU A 150 3.60 -10.01 15.84
CA LEU A 150 4.63 -11.05 15.80
C LEU A 150 4.72 -11.84 17.12
N GLU A 151 4.56 -11.18 18.28
CA GLU A 151 4.48 -11.83 19.59
C GLU A 151 3.25 -12.73 19.72
N ASN A 152 2.15 -12.38 19.07
CA ASN A 152 0.94 -13.19 19.02
C ASN A 152 1.00 -14.31 17.95
N GLY A 153 2.15 -14.51 17.28
CA GLY A 153 2.34 -15.54 16.26
C GLY A 153 1.69 -15.23 14.91
N LEU A 154 1.26 -13.99 14.68
CA LEU A 154 0.68 -13.60 13.40
C LEU A 154 1.75 -13.48 12.32
N ALA A 155 1.43 -13.93 11.11
CA ALA A 155 2.23 -13.76 9.91
C ALA A 155 1.96 -12.39 9.29
N VAL A 156 2.97 -11.53 9.17
CA VAL A 156 2.79 -10.14 8.72
C VAL A 156 3.53 -9.88 7.41
N THR A 157 2.79 -9.58 6.34
CA THR A 157 3.34 -9.12 5.06
C THR A 157 3.47 -7.60 5.00
N ALA A 158 4.09 -7.08 3.94
CA ALA A 158 4.15 -5.63 3.70
C ALA A 158 2.76 -5.01 3.51
N LEU A 159 1.81 -5.73 2.90
CA LEU A 159 0.44 -5.27 2.74
C LEU A 159 -0.33 -5.28 4.07
N ASP A 160 -0.14 -6.30 4.92
CA ASP A 160 -0.71 -6.30 6.28
C ASP A 160 -0.19 -5.11 7.08
N GLY A 161 1.12 -4.85 7.02
CA GLY A 161 1.73 -3.68 7.66
C GLY A 161 1.11 -2.37 7.20
N LEU A 162 0.85 -2.24 5.90
CA LEU A 162 0.24 -1.04 5.32
C LEU A 162 -1.24 -0.90 5.73
N PHE A 163 -2.04 -1.94 5.50
CA PHE A 163 -3.50 -1.87 5.63
C PHE A 163 -3.98 -1.78 7.08
N TRP A 164 -3.32 -2.53 7.97
CA TRP A 164 -3.76 -2.63 9.37
C TRP A 164 -2.95 -1.75 10.30
N PHE A 165 -1.64 -1.64 10.08
CA PHE A 165 -0.74 -0.95 11.00
C PHE A 165 -0.32 0.45 10.54
N GLY A 166 -0.60 0.82 9.28
CA GLY A 166 -0.25 2.13 8.72
C GLY A 166 1.26 2.28 8.46
N MET A 167 1.94 1.16 8.15
CA MET A 167 3.39 1.10 7.90
C MET A 167 3.67 1.07 6.40
N GLN A 168 4.48 2.01 5.91
CA GLN A 168 4.91 2.01 4.51
C GLN A 168 6.23 1.26 4.26
N ARG A 169 7.02 1.01 5.31
CA ARG A 169 8.37 0.44 5.22
C ARG A 169 8.59 -0.62 6.29
N ILE A 170 7.78 -1.66 6.29
CA ILE A 170 7.81 -2.72 7.31
C ILE A 170 9.20 -3.33 7.51
N ALA A 171 9.98 -3.52 6.45
CA ALA A 171 11.33 -4.10 6.55
C ALA A 171 12.27 -3.28 7.44
N ALA A 172 12.13 -1.94 7.45
CA ALA A 172 12.92 -1.08 8.32
C ALA A 172 12.55 -1.28 9.79
N ASP A 173 11.26 -1.40 10.09
CA ASP A 173 10.78 -1.66 11.45
C ASP A 173 11.13 -3.07 11.93
N VAL A 174 11.08 -4.07 11.06
CA VAL A 174 11.59 -5.43 11.34
C VAL A 174 13.08 -5.40 11.69
N ALA A 175 13.89 -4.65 10.94
CA ALA A 175 15.32 -4.50 11.25
C ALA A 175 15.56 -3.87 12.63
N VAL A 176 14.75 -2.87 13.01
CA VAL A 176 14.82 -2.26 14.35
C VAL A 176 14.43 -3.26 15.44
N LEU A 177 13.36 -4.03 15.26
CA LEU A 177 12.92 -5.03 16.23
C LEU A 177 13.96 -6.15 16.40
N ARG A 178 14.58 -6.60 15.30
CA ARG A 178 15.71 -7.56 15.36
C ARG A 178 16.89 -7.02 16.16
N LYS A 179 17.27 -5.76 15.95
CA LYS A 179 18.34 -5.09 16.73
C LYS A 179 17.99 -4.99 18.22
N LYS A 180 16.72 -4.95 18.57
CA LYS A 180 16.22 -4.97 19.96
C LYS A 180 16.12 -6.37 20.55
N GLY A 181 16.61 -7.40 19.85
CA GLY A 181 16.65 -8.78 20.33
C GLY A 181 15.44 -9.63 19.98
N MET A 182 14.48 -9.10 19.22
CA MET A 182 13.32 -9.89 18.79
C MET A 182 13.73 -10.89 17.71
N ARG A 183 13.41 -12.17 17.91
CA ARG A 183 13.64 -13.21 16.91
C ARG A 183 12.55 -13.13 15.86
N ILE A 184 12.91 -12.77 14.63
CA ILE A 184 11.98 -12.65 13.50
C ILE A 184 12.54 -13.40 12.30
N VAL A 185 11.79 -14.40 11.84
CA VAL A 185 12.10 -15.16 10.63
C VAL A 185 11.36 -14.52 9.46
N THR A 186 11.97 -14.56 8.29
CA THR A 186 11.35 -14.19 7.02
C THR A 186 11.17 -15.45 6.18
N SER A 187 9.95 -15.68 5.74
CA SER A 187 9.63 -16.72 4.75
C SER A 187 8.87 -16.09 3.56
N GLU A 188 8.36 -16.90 2.67
CA GLU A 188 7.56 -16.43 1.52
C GLU A 188 6.19 -17.11 1.52
N VAL A 189 5.18 -16.33 1.16
CA VAL A 189 3.83 -16.81 0.87
C VAL A 189 3.43 -16.40 -0.54
N GLN A 190 2.48 -17.10 -1.14
CA GLN A 190 1.91 -16.71 -2.42
C GLN A 190 0.80 -15.68 -2.21
N ALA A 191 0.87 -14.55 -2.89
CA ALA A 191 -0.18 -13.56 -2.90
C ALA A 191 -0.78 -13.41 -4.30
N TRP A 192 -2.11 -13.38 -4.37
CA TRP A 192 -2.80 -13.11 -5.62
C TRP A 192 -2.69 -11.64 -5.99
N ASP A 193 -2.22 -11.39 -7.20
CA ASP A 193 -2.20 -10.07 -7.80
C ASP A 193 -3.29 -9.96 -8.86
N SER A 194 -4.35 -9.19 -8.57
CA SER A 194 -5.51 -9.04 -9.45
C SER A 194 -5.22 -8.29 -10.75
N PHE A 195 -4.10 -7.55 -10.84
CA PHE A 195 -3.72 -6.86 -12.07
C PHE A 195 -3.04 -7.79 -13.06
N THR A 196 -2.15 -8.64 -12.59
CA THR A 196 -1.45 -9.61 -13.45
C THR A 196 -2.22 -10.92 -13.62
N ALA A 197 -3.25 -11.13 -12.79
CA ALA A 197 -4.00 -12.39 -12.67
C ALA A 197 -3.06 -13.58 -12.39
N THR A 198 -2.05 -13.38 -11.56
CA THR A 198 -1.06 -14.38 -11.18
C THR A 198 -0.82 -14.40 -9.69
N LEU A 199 -0.31 -15.53 -9.20
CA LEU A 199 0.29 -15.62 -7.87
C LEU A 199 1.73 -15.13 -7.94
N ARG A 200 2.14 -14.37 -6.93
CA ARG A 200 3.53 -13.94 -6.76
C ARG A 200 4.02 -14.19 -5.34
N PRO A 201 5.29 -14.57 -5.16
CA PRO A 201 5.86 -14.70 -3.83
C PRO A 201 5.99 -13.31 -3.18
N VAL A 202 5.59 -13.23 -1.92
CA VAL A 202 5.78 -12.03 -1.11
C VAL A 202 6.43 -12.41 0.22
N PRO A 203 7.34 -11.59 0.74
CA PRO A 203 7.95 -11.84 2.03
C PRO A 203 6.91 -11.72 3.15
N VAL A 204 6.98 -12.64 4.09
CA VAL A 204 6.19 -12.65 5.30
C VAL A 204 7.10 -12.79 6.52
N TYR A 205 6.79 -12.07 7.57
CA TYR A 205 7.54 -12.01 8.82
C TYR A 205 6.80 -12.76 9.91
N HIS A 206 7.53 -13.60 10.66
CA HIS A 206 7.02 -14.37 11.78
C HIS A 206 7.88 -14.12 13.03
N GLY A 207 7.24 -13.96 14.20
CA GLY A 207 7.93 -14.03 15.48
C GLY A 207 8.24 -15.48 15.85
N VAL A 208 9.42 -15.71 16.45
CA VAL A 208 9.90 -17.05 16.88
C VAL A 208 10.33 -17.00 18.33
#